data_de0f5bd505695cfc2df02a437b8277cc
#
_entry.id   de0f5bd505695cfc2df02a437b8277cc
#
_cell.length_a   1.000
_cell.length_b   1.000
_cell.length_c   1.000
_cell.angle_alpha   90.00
_cell.angle_beta   90.00
_cell.angle_gamma   90.00
#
_symmetry.space_group_name_H-M   'P 1'
#
loop_
_entity.id
_entity.type
_entity.pdbx_description
1 polymer ?
#
loop_
_entity_poly.entity_id
_entity_poly.type
_entity_poly.pdbx_seq_one_letter_code
_entity_poly.pdbx_strand_id
1 'polypeptide(L)'
;MSLKKTLLNIKAFAFDIDGVATDGSVFCSSDGDLLRTYDAKDGFAIRMAVMHGYPVAVITGGSSESIRKRMVTSGVKPDDVYLHCRDKREQFKQFTEKYGLSPEQVMYFGDDVPDVDVLKAAGCGVCPADACLEASEAADLMTDAPGGKGCLREAIEKTLRLQGKWVFDPVQYKAKF
;
A
#
# COMPACT_ATOMS: atom_id res chain seq x y z
N MET A 1 9.89 -11.38 -16.39
CA MET A 1 10.15 -9.98 -16.85
C MET A 1 11.21 -9.40 -15.93
N SER A 2 12.08 -8.44 -16.34
CA SER A 2 13.02 -7.85 -15.37
C SER A 2 12.26 -6.92 -14.41
N LEU A 3 12.67 -6.86 -13.15
CA LEU A 3 12.07 -5.98 -12.13
C LEU A 3 11.93 -4.53 -12.62
N LYS A 4 12.95 -4.03 -13.35
CA LYS A 4 12.91 -2.70 -13.94
C LYS A 4 11.72 -2.49 -14.89
N LYS A 5 11.44 -3.47 -15.76
CA LYS A 5 10.28 -3.39 -16.67
C LYS A 5 8.96 -3.46 -15.93
N THR A 6 8.89 -4.29 -14.90
CA THR A 6 7.73 -4.38 -14.02
C THR A 6 7.43 -3.04 -13.36
N LEU A 7 8.43 -2.42 -12.69
CA LEU A 7 8.25 -1.13 -12.03
C LEU A 7 7.88 0.01 -12.99
N LEU A 8 8.36 -0.02 -14.23
CA LEU A 8 7.96 0.96 -15.25
C LEU A 8 6.49 0.80 -15.71
N ASN A 9 5.90 -0.40 -15.55
CA ASN A 9 4.52 -0.67 -15.90
C ASN A 9 3.51 -0.33 -14.79
N ILE A 10 3.96 -0.10 -13.56
CA ILE A 10 3.08 0.19 -12.42
C ILE A 10 2.35 1.53 -12.62
N LYS A 11 1.05 1.51 -12.40
CA LYS A 11 0.13 2.66 -12.52
C LYS A 11 -0.74 2.88 -11.27
N ALA A 12 -0.70 1.97 -10.30
CA ALA A 12 -1.43 2.08 -9.06
C ALA A 12 -0.70 1.34 -7.94
N PHE A 13 -1.05 1.68 -6.70
CA PHE A 13 -0.54 1.03 -5.50
C PHE A 13 -1.71 0.55 -4.64
N ALA A 14 -1.57 -0.62 -4.04
CA ALA A 14 -2.52 -1.12 -3.05
C ALA A 14 -1.75 -1.81 -1.92
N PHE A 15 -2.24 -1.74 -0.69
CA PHE A 15 -1.51 -2.29 0.45
C PHE A 15 -2.43 -2.69 1.60
N ASP A 16 -1.94 -3.63 2.41
CA ASP A 16 -2.51 -3.93 3.73
C ASP A 16 -2.08 -2.89 4.78
N ILE A 17 -2.69 -2.93 5.93
CA ILE A 17 -2.40 -2.03 7.04
C ILE A 17 -1.49 -2.71 8.07
N ASP A 18 -1.99 -3.76 8.73
CA ASP A 18 -1.30 -4.38 9.86
C ASP A 18 -0.13 -5.23 9.35
N GLY A 19 1.09 -4.88 9.73
CA GLY A 19 2.32 -5.50 9.25
C GLY A 19 2.92 -4.86 7.98
N VAL A 20 2.20 -3.95 7.29
CA VAL A 20 2.71 -3.21 6.12
C VAL A 20 2.80 -1.71 6.42
N ALA A 21 1.67 -1.01 6.55
CA ALA A 21 1.64 0.42 6.88
C ALA A 21 1.92 0.66 8.39
N THR A 22 1.83 -0.37 9.19
CA THR A 22 2.16 -0.43 10.62
C THR A 22 3.12 -1.59 10.87
N ASP A 23 3.67 -1.68 12.07
CA ASP A 23 4.53 -2.79 12.50
C ASP A 23 3.74 -4.04 13.00
N GLY A 24 2.44 -4.10 12.69
CA GLY A 24 1.56 -5.19 13.13
C GLY A 24 1.11 -5.08 14.59
N SER A 25 1.69 -4.19 15.39
CA SER A 25 1.27 -3.97 16.78
C SER A 25 -0.07 -3.24 16.83
N VAL A 26 -1.00 -3.79 17.62
CA VAL A 26 -2.32 -3.19 17.85
C VAL A 26 -2.49 -2.90 19.32
N PHE A 27 -2.78 -1.65 19.65
CA PHE A 27 -3.05 -1.22 21.00
C PHE A 27 -4.57 -1.17 21.22
N CYS A 28 -5.09 -1.98 22.15
CA CYS A 28 -6.50 -1.98 22.50
C CYS A 28 -6.76 -0.95 23.59
N SER A 29 -7.56 0.07 23.29
CA SER A 29 -7.99 1.09 24.24
C SER A 29 -9.11 0.56 25.15
N SER A 30 -9.38 1.24 26.25
CA SER A 30 -10.40 0.81 27.25
C SER A 30 -11.83 0.81 26.72
N ASP A 31 -12.10 1.57 25.64
CA ASP A 31 -13.39 1.62 24.94
C ASP A 31 -13.46 0.63 23.77
N GLY A 32 -12.41 -0.20 23.59
CA GLY A 32 -12.35 -1.25 22.58
C GLY A 32 -11.88 -0.80 21.20
N ASP A 33 -11.46 0.46 21.02
CA ASP A 33 -10.84 0.89 19.77
C ASP A 33 -9.41 0.33 19.61
N LEU A 34 -9.04 0.01 18.40
CA LEU A 34 -7.77 -0.58 18.04
C LEU A 34 -6.86 0.51 17.44
N LEU A 35 -5.94 1.01 18.26
CA LEU A 35 -5.01 2.07 17.89
C LEU A 35 -3.76 1.49 17.20
N ARG A 36 -3.21 2.25 16.27
CA ARG A 36 -2.03 1.89 15.48
C ARG A 36 -1.08 3.06 15.34
N THR A 37 0.19 2.75 15.17
CA THR A 37 1.23 3.73 14.83
C THR A 37 1.58 3.63 13.35
N TYR A 38 1.80 4.77 12.71
CA TYR A 38 2.11 4.87 11.28
C TYR A 38 3.40 5.65 11.07
N ASP A 39 4.23 5.22 10.14
CA ASP A 39 5.42 5.97 9.75
C ASP A 39 5.05 7.20 8.91
N ALA A 40 5.65 8.34 9.24
CA ALA A 40 5.39 9.61 8.53
C ALA A 40 5.96 9.61 7.11
N LYS A 41 7.07 8.88 6.87
CA LYS A 41 7.70 8.80 5.54
C LYS A 41 6.89 7.92 4.60
N ASP A 42 6.26 6.85 5.12
CA ASP A 42 5.31 6.04 4.37
C ASP A 42 4.10 6.88 3.96
N GLY A 43 3.53 7.64 4.89
CA GLY A 43 2.44 8.57 4.59
C GLY A 43 2.82 9.63 3.54
N PHE A 44 4.06 10.12 3.56
CA PHE A 44 4.56 11.03 2.54
C PHE A 44 4.68 10.35 1.17
N ALA A 45 5.16 9.12 1.10
CA ALA A 45 5.25 8.37 -0.16
C ALA A 45 3.87 8.13 -0.80
N ILE A 46 2.87 7.80 0.01
CA ILE A 46 1.47 7.71 -0.43
C ILE A 46 1.01 9.03 -1.04
N ARG A 47 1.26 10.18 -0.36
CA ARG A 47 0.93 11.51 -0.89
C ARG A 47 1.63 11.80 -2.21
N MET A 48 2.91 11.44 -2.33
CA MET A 48 3.66 11.59 -3.59
C MET A 48 3.02 10.78 -4.73
N ALA A 49 2.63 9.54 -4.50
CA ALA A 49 1.93 8.73 -5.49
C ALA A 49 0.60 9.39 -5.90
N VAL A 50 -0.23 9.79 -4.94
CA VAL A 50 -1.50 10.47 -5.19
C VAL A 50 -1.31 11.81 -5.91
N MET A 51 -0.28 12.57 -5.57
CA MET A 51 0.05 13.85 -6.21
C MET A 51 0.35 13.66 -7.70
N HIS A 52 1.03 12.58 -8.05
CA HIS A 52 1.37 12.23 -9.43
C HIS A 52 0.28 11.41 -10.15
N GLY A 53 -0.94 11.35 -9.60
CA GLY A 53 -2.10 10.79 -10.26
C GLY A 53 -2.25 9.27 -10.16
N TYR A 54 -1.48 8.60 -9.30
CA TYR A 54 -1.66 7.17 -9.06
C TYR A 54 -2.87 6.93 -8.17
N PRO A 55 -3.81 6.07 -8.57
CA PRO A 55 -4.76 5.47 -7.64
C PRO A 55 -4.02 4.73 -6.53
N VAL A 56 -4.52 4.89 -5.30
CA VAL A 56 -3.97 4.18 -4.14
C VAL A 56 -5.13 3.56 -3.37
N ALA A 57 -5.03 2.27 -3.04
CA ALA A 57 -6.03 1.55 -2.26
C ALA A 57 -5.44 0.98 -0.97
N VAL A 58 -6.30 0.86 0.01
CA VAL A 58 -6.07 0.09 1.24
C VAL A 58 -7.00 -1.11 1.24
N ILE A 59 -6.47 -2.31 1.45
CA ILE A 59 -7.23 -3.57 1.48
C ILE A 59 -6.85 -4.32 2.74
N THR A 60 -7.66 -4.18 3.79
CA THR A 60 -7.32 -4.69 5.12
C THR A 60 -8.45 -5.48 5.78
N GLY A 61 -8.08 -6.49 6.56
CA GLY A 61 -9.00 -7.18 7.48
C GLY A 61 -9.43 -6.35 8.68
N GLY A 62 -8.73 -5.25 8.96
CA GLY A 62 -9.03 -4.31 10.03
C GLY A 62 -10.38 -3.63 9.86
N SER A 63 -11.03 -3.31 10.98
CA SER A 63 -12.40 -2.77 11.01
C SER A 63 -12.50 -1.32 11.51
N SER A 64 -11.41 -0.80 12.08
CA SER A 64 -11.44 0.52 12.71
C SER A 64 -11.54 1.66 11.69
N GLU A 65 -12.49 2.57 11.88
CA GLU A 65 -12.61 3.80 11.08
C GLU A 65 -11.41 4.74 11.26
N SER A 66 -10.59 4.57 12.29
CA SER A 66 -9.32 5.28 12.44
C SER A 66 -8.36 5.00 11.29
N ILE A 67 -8.38 3.79 10.72
CA ILE A 67 -7.62 3.43 9.51
C ILE A 67 -8.04 4.33 8.35
N ARG A 68 -9.36 4.41 8.05
CA ARG A 68 -9.88 5.24 6.97
C ARG A 68 -9.50 6.71 7.16
N LYS A 69 -9.70 7.25 8.35
CA LYS A 69 -9.34 8.63 8.67
C LYS A 69 -7.86 8.90 8.41
N ARG A 70 -6.98 8.00 8.85
CA ARG A 70 -5.53 8.14 8.65
C ARG A 70 -5.14 8.06 7.17
N MET A 71 -5.72 7.13 6.40
CA MET A 71 -5.39 6.96 4.99
C MET A 71 -5.92 8.12 4.13
N VAL A 72 -7.11 8.63 4.45
CA VAL A 72 -7.66 9.82 3.79
C VAL A 72 -6.76 11.05 4.01
N THR A 73 -6.20 11.24 5.20
CA THR A 73 -5.22 12.33 5.44
C THR A 73 -3.91 12.13 4.66
N SER A 74 -3.64 10.94 4.18
CA SER A 74 -2.52 10.65 3.27
C SER A 74 -2.92 10.76 1.78
N GLY A 75 -4.17 11.14 1.49
CA GLY A 75 -4.67 11.39 0.15
C GLY A 75 -5.34 10.20 -0.52
N VAL A 76 -5.47 9.06 0.16
CA VAL A 76 -6.25 7.93 -0.33
C VAL A 76 -7.73 8.34 -0.37
N LYS A 77 -8.43 8.04 -1.46
CA LYS A 77 -9.86 8.34 -1.53
C LYS A 77 -10.64 7.47 -0.52
N PRO A 78 -11.68 8.01 0.14
CA PRO A 78 -12.46 7.25 1.13
C PRO A 78 -12.99 5.92 0.59
N ASP A 79 -13.44 5.90 -0.68
CA ASP A 79 -14.00 4.72 -1.35
C ASP A 79 -12.93 3.71 -1.82
N ASP A 80 -11.65 4.02 -1.66
CA ASP A 80 -10.53 3.12 -1.94
C ASP A 80 -9.91 2.58 -0.65
N VAL A 81 -10.55 2.83 0.50
CA VAL A 81 -10.19 2.21 1.78
C VAL A 81 -11.19 1.10 2.08
N TYR A 82 -10.81 -0.12 1.76
CA TYR A 82 -11.59 -1.33 1.98
C TYR A 82 -11.27 -1.91 3.35
N LEU A 83 -12.23 -1.85 4.25
CA LEU A 83 -12.16 -2.43 5.60
C LEU A 83 -12.90 -3.76 5.65
N HIS A 84 -12.66 -4.57 6.69
CA HIS A 84 -13.30 -5.88 6.91
C HIS A 84 -13.09 -6.88 5.76
N CYS A 85 -12.02 -6.77 5.00
CA CYS A 85 -11.75 -7.66 3.86
C CYS A 85 -11.42 -9.07 4.36
N ARG A 86 -12.26 -10.04 4.03
CA ARG A 86 -12.04 -11.46 4.35
C ARG A 86 -11.45 -12.21 3.16
N ASP A 87 -11.78 -11.82 1.94
CA ASP A 87 -11.10 -12.24 0.72
C ASP A 87 -10.57 -11.00 0.00
N LYS A 88 -9.29 -10.70 0.19
CA LYS A 88 -8.66 -9.49 -0.37
C LYS A 88 -8.65 -9.46 -1.90
N ARG A 89 -8.82 -10.62 -2.57
CA ARG A 89 -8.88 -10.72 -4.04
C ARG A 89 -10.10 -9.98 -4.59
N GLU A 90 -11.23 -10.05 -3.90
CA GLU A 90 -12.45 -9.36 -4.33
C GLU A 90 -12.24 -7.84 -4.37
N GLN A 91 -11.67 -7.26 -3.30
CA GLN A 91 -11.41 -5.84 -3.23
C GLN A 91 -10.30 -5.40 -4.21
N PHE A 92 -9.28 -6.22 -4.39
CA PHE A 92 -8.25 -5.98 -5.39
C PHE A 92 -8.84 -5.93 -6.81
N LYS A 93 -9.73 -6.87 -7.14
CA LYS A 93 -10.47 -6.88 -8.41
C LYS A 93 -11.35 -5.64 -8.55
N GLN A 94 -12.15 -5.30 -7.53
CA GLN A 94 -12.99 -4.10 -7.54
C GLN A 94 -12.16 -2.83 -7.78
N PHE A 95 -11.00 -2.72 -7.13
CA PHE A 95 -10.09 -1.59 -7.31
C PHE A 95 -9.55 -1.51 -8.73
N THR A 96 -9.07 -2.62 -9.29
CA THR A 96 -8.54 -2.65 -10.67
C THR A 96 -9.61 -2.31 -11.69
N GLU A 97 -10.81 -2.89 -11.57
CA GLU A 97 -11.96 -2.60 -12.45
C GLU A 97 -12.39 -1.13 -12.37
N LYS A 98 -12.47 -0.56 -11.16
CA LYS A 98 -12.84 0.85 -10.93
C LYS A 98 -11.95 1.83 -11.70
N TYR A 99 -10.66 1.52 -11.83
CA TYR A 99 -9.69 2.38 -12.50
C TYR A 99 -9.30 1.93 -13.91
N GLY A 100 -9.94 0.88 -14.44
CA GLY A 100 -9.64 0.34 -15.77
C GLY A 100 -8.20 -0.18 -15.88
N LEU A 101 -7.67 -0.74 -14.79
CA LEU A 101 -6.33 -1.28 -14.71
C LEU A 101 -6.34 -2.80 -14.87
N SER A 102 -5.28 -3.34 -15.45
CA SER A 102 -5.01 -4.76 -15.32
C SER A 102 -4.22 -5.03 -14.03
N PRO A 103 -4.32 -6.24 -13.44
CA PRO A 103 -3.56 -6.61 -12.24
C PRO A 103 -2.06 -6.35 -12.37
N GLU A 104 -1.47 -6.55 -13.56
CA GLU A 104 -0.06 -6.36 -13.87
C GLU A 104 0.40 -4.89 -13.79
N GLN A 105 -0.54 -3.95 -13.66
CA GLN A 105 -0.26 -2.53 -13.50
C GLN A 105 -0.32 -2.05 -12.05
N VAL A 106 -0.58 -2.96 -11.11
CA VAL A 106 -0.69 -2.63 -9.68
C VAL A 106 0.50 -3.21 -8.91
N MET A 107 1.09 -2.39 -8.05
CA MET A 107 1.99 -2.85 -7.00
C MET A 107 1.17 -3.08 -5.73
N TYR A 108 1.24 -4.29 -5.20
CA TYR A 108 0.54 -4.67 -3.97
C TYR A 108 1.52 -4.99 -2.85
N PHE A 109 1.24 -4.48 -1.64
CA PHE A 109 2.05 -4.75 -0.46
C PHE A 109 1.25 -5.60 0.53
N GLY A 110 1.84 -6.71 0.96
CA GLY A 110 1.27 -7.62 1.95
C GLY A 110 2.37 -8.30 2.75
N ASP A 111 2.04 -8.75 3.96
CA ASP A 111 3.01 -9.31 4.90
C ASP A 111 2.64 -10.70 5.42
N ASP A 112 1.39 -11.13 5.26
CA ASP A 112 0.91 -12.35 5.88
C ASP A 112 0.07 -13.21 4.92
N VAL A 113 -0.30 -14.40 5.36
CA VAL A 113 -1.03 -15.43 4.59
C VAL A 113 -2.25 -14.90 3.84
N PRO A 114 -3.10 -14.00 4.41
CA PRO A 114 -4.24 -13.43 3.68
C PRO A 114 -3.88 -12.60 2.43
N ASP A 115 -2.61 -12.20 2.29
CA ASP A 115 -2.12 -11.40 1.18
C ASP A 115 -1.57 -12.22 0.01
N VAL A 116 -1.26 -13.49 0.25
CA VAL A 116 -0.52 -14.37 -0.68
C VAL A 116 -1.13 -14.39 -2.08
N ASP A 117 -2.45 -14.54 -2.17
CA ASP A 117 -3.13 -14.61 -3.47
C ASP A 117 -3.08 -13.28 -4.23
N VAL A 118 -3.14 -12.15 -3.52
CA VAL A 118 -3.05 -10.82 -4.14
C VAL A 118 -1.60 -10.49 -4.50
N LEU A 119 -0.62 -10.86 -3.66
CA LEU A 119 0.80 -10.73 -3.97
C LEU A 119 1.15 -11.42 -5.30
N LYS A 120 0.63 -12.66 -5.51
CA LYS A 120 0.83 -13.42 -6.75
C LYS A 120 0.08 -12.85 -7.96
N ALA A 121 -1.08 -12.22 -7.74
CA ALA A 121 -1.91 -11.68 -8.82
C ALA A 121 -1.45 -10.30 -9.30
N ALA A 122 -0.84 -9.52 -8.43
CA ALA A 122 -0.36 -8.16 -8.74
C ALA A 122 0.82 -8.19 -9.73
N GLY A 123 1.00 -7.09 -10.46
CA GLY A 123 2.16 -6.92 -11.35
C GLY A 123 3.50 -6.86 -10.61
N CYS A 124 3.48 -6.41 -9.37
CA CYS A 124 4.60 -6.47 -8.45
C CYS A 124 4.06 -6.69 -7.03
N GLY A 125 4.13 -7.93 -6.55
CA GLY A 125 3.92 -8.24 -5.15
C GLY A 125 5.13 -7.80 -4.33
N VAL A 126 4.90 -7.04 -3.28
CA VAL A 126 5.96 -6.53 -2.38
C VAL A 126 5.66 -6.97 -0.95
N CYS A 127 6.67 -7.45 -0.25
CA CYS A 127 6.56 -7.73 1.18
C CYS A 127 7.61 -6.94 1.99
N PRO A 128 7.30 -6.55 3.24
CA PRO A 128 8.31 -5.99 4.14
C PRO A 128 9.33 -7.03 4.58
N ALA A 129 10.48 -6.58 5.12
CA ALA A 129 11.58 -7.44 5.54
C ALA A 129 11.22 -8.44 6.64
N ASP A 130 10.17 -8.17 7.39
CA ASP A 130 9.65 -8.98 8.50
C ASP A 130 8.35 -9.74 8.17
N ALA A 131 8.00 -9.85 6.89
CA ALA A 131 6.86 -10.62 6.43
C ALA A 131 6.99 -12.11 6.80
N CYS A 132 5.84 -12.80 6.90
CA CYS A 132 5.81 -14.25 7.09
C CYS A 132 6.42 -14.99 5.88
N LEU A 133 6.74 -16.27 6.07
CA LEU A 133 7.37 -17.08 5.05
C LEU A 133 6.54 -17.13 3.77
N GLU A 134 5.24 -17.39 3.89
CA GLU A 134 4.33 -17.55 2.76
C GLU A 134 4.20 -16.26 1.93
N ALA A 135 4.15 -15.10 2.59
CA ALA A 135 4.11 -13.81 1.92
C ALA A 135 5.45 -13.51 1.23
N SER A 136 6.57 -13.81 1.88
CA SER A 136 7.91 -13.62 1.31
C SER A 136 8.16 -14.51 0.09
N GLU A 137 7.67 -15.75 0.09
CA GLU A 137 7.75 -16.66 -1.06
C GLU A 137 6.81 -16.25 -2.22
N ALA A 138 5.73 -15.53 -1.92
CA ALA A 138 4.76 -15.07 -2.91
C ALA A 138 5.15 -13.73 -3.56
N ALA A 139 5.98 -12.93 -2.90
CA ALA A 139 6.34 -11.59 -3.35
C ALA A 139 7.43 -11.61 -4.44
N ASP A 140 7.35 -10.63 -5.36
CA ASP A 140 8.40 -10.37 -6.36
C ASP A 140 9.56 -9.53 -5.80
N LEU A 141 9.30 -8.77 -4.74
CA LEU A 141 10.22 -7.85 -4.10
C LEU A 141 10.03 -7.83 -2.59
N MET A 142 11.09 -8.04 -1.85
CA MET A 142 11.16 -7.79 -0.41
C MET A 142 11.86 -6.45 -0.19
N THR A 143 11.32 -5.60 0.68
CA THR A 143 11.97 -4.34 1.08
C THR A 143 13.05 -4.58 2.12
N ASP A 144 14.03 -3.68 2.20
CA ASP A 144 15.01 -3.70 3.30
C ASP A 144 14.38 -3.22 4.61
N ALA A 145 13.36 -2.36 4.51
CA ALA A 145 12.62 -1.85 5.66
C ALA A 145 11.52 -2.83 6.10
N PRO A 146 11.33 -3.05 7.41
CA PRO A 146 10.21 -3.81 7.94
C PRO A 146 8.89 -3.01 7.88
N GLY A 147 7.78 -3.69 8.17
CA GLY A 147 6.46 -3.10 8.21
C GLY A 147 6.36 -1.90 9.15
N GLY A 148 5.67 -0.84 8.75
CA GLY A 148 5.51 0.39 9.52
C GLY A 148 6.80 1.16 9.80
N LYS A 149 7.88 0.86 9.08
CA LYS A 149 9.19 1.50 9.26
C LYS A 149 9.79 1.98 7.93
N GLY A 150 8.95 2.22 6.93
CA GLY A 150 9.39 2.78 5.65
C GLY A 150 9.32 1.81 4.47
N CYS A 151 8.69 0.64 4.60
CA CYS A 151 8.59 -0.33 3.51
C CYS A 151 7.78 0.21 2.32
N LEU A 152 6.67 0.91 2.58
CA LEU A 152 5.90 1.60 1.55
C LEU A 152 6.73 2.70 0.89
N ARG A 153 7.44 3.49 1.71
CA ARG A 153 8.32 4.56 1.22
C ARG A 153 9.38 4.02 0.27
N GLU A 154 10.02 2.96 0.63
CA GLU A 154 11.11 2.37 -0.16
C GLU A 154 10.65 1.97 -1.56
N ALA A 155 9.59 1.15 -1.67
CA ALA A 155 9.18 0.63 -2.96
C ALA A 155 8.42 1.65 -3.81
N ILE A 156 7.57 2.51 -3.21
CA ILE A 156 6.89 3.60 -3.92
C ILE A 156 7.92 4.59 -4.46
N GLU A 157 8.85 5.05 -3.63
CA GLU A 157 9.90 5.97 -4.05
C GLU A 157 10.76 5.39 -5.19
N LYS A 158 11.20 4.13 -5.05
CA LYS A 158 11.96 3.42 -6.08
C LYS A 158 11.21 3.40 -7.42
N THR A 159 9.91 3.10 -7.37
CA THR A 159 9.06 3.08 -8.57
C THR A 159 8.91 4.46 -9.19
N LEU A 160 8.56 5.47 -8.40
CA LEU A 160 8.38 6.83 -8.89
C LEU A 160 9.68 7.45 -9.39
N ARG A 161 10.84 7.17 -8.76
CA ARG A 161 12.15 7.60 -9.26
C ARG A 161 12.45 7.00 -10.62
N LEU A 162 12.22 5.70 -10.78
CA LEU A 162 12.44 5.00 -12.05
C LEU A 162 11.58 5.56 -13.18
N GLN A 163 10.36 5.98 -12.84
CA GLN A 163 9.41 6.59 -13.78
C GLN A 163 9.61 8.11 -13.96
N GLY A 164 10.61 8.72 -13.31
CA GLY A 164 10.86 10.17 -13.37
C GLY A 164 9.81 11.03 -12.64
N LYS A 165 9.03 10.42 -11.75
CA LYS A 165 7.91 11.07 -11.04
C LYS A 165 8.17 11.35 -9.56
N TRP A 166 9.34 11.03 -9.03
CA TRP A 166 9.70 11.42 -7.67
C TRP A 166 10.19 12.87 -7.63
N VAL A 167 9.28 13.80 -7.92
CA VAL A 167 9.54 15.24 -7.94
C VAL A 167 8.54 15.92 -7.01
N PHE A 168 9.03 16.61 -5.98
CA PHE A 168 8.21 17.34 -5.04
C PHE A 168 7.91 18.73 -5.55
N ASP A 169 6.62 19.03 -5.74
CA ASP A 169 6.12 20.37 -6.07
C ASP A 169 5.36 20.93 -4.86
N PRO A 170 5.93 21.91 -4.13
CA PRO A 170 5.29 22.46 -2.93
C PRO A 170 3.97 23.18 -3.23
N VAL A 171 3.78 23.70 -4.43
CA VAL A 171 2.54 24.41 -4.81
C VAL A 171 1.42 23.38 -5.01
N GLN A 172 1.67 22.34 -5.77
CA GLN A 172 0.72 21.24 -5.96
C GLN A 172 0.43 20.52 -4.64
N TYR A 173 1.45 20.28 -3.83
CA TYR A 173 1.30 19.63 -2.53
C TYR A 173 0.38 20.43 -1.61
N LYS A 174 0.62 21.73 -1.47
CA LYS A 174 -0.22 22.63 -0.65
C LYS A 174 -1.67 22.73 -1.16
N ALA A 175 -1.86 22.65 -2.48
CA ALA A 175 -3.21 22.71 -3.06
C ALA A 175 -4.02 21.41 -2.86
N LYS A 176 -3.35 20.28 -2.65
CA LYS A 176 -3.98 18.96 -2.59
C LYS A 176 -4.14 18.43 -1.16
N PHE A 177 -3.27 18.81 -0.23
CA PHE A 177 -3.20 18.39 1.16
C PHE A 177 -3.16 19.57 2.13
#